data_93e2b57655e36da878f504f2325020a3
#
_entry.id   93e2b57655e36da878f504f2325020a3
#
_cell.length_a   1.000
_cell.length_b   1.000
_cell.length_c   1.000
_cell.angle_alpha   90.00
_cell.angle_beta   90.00
_cell.angle_gamma   90.00
#
_symmetry.space_group_name_H-M   'P 1'
#
loop_
_entity.id
_entity.type
_entity.pdbx_description
1 polymer ?
#
loop_
_entity_poly.entity_id
_entity_poly.type
_entity_poly.pdbx_seq_one_letter_code
_entity_poly.pdbx_strand_id
1 'polypeptide(L)'
;NLNLLNIASMNEVPNFSYNEIVQEVKRMDVIWFNPKGLCFPQKVFEVVDSIGTLNGAFNRCLQLKNFRTEFFIVAPEQHRNKFNQTMNLESYRESNERFKFINYDEIIELYENASRVNRIESKIF
;
A
#
# COMPACT_ATOMS: atom_id res chain seq x y z
N ASN A 1 -8.97 16.39 4.70
CA ASN A 1 -8.74 15.38 3.67
C ASN A 1 -7.27 15.31 3.29
N LEU A 2 -6.71 14.13 3.39
CA LEU A 2 -5.32 13.88 3.05
C LEU A 2 -5.16 13.82 1.54
N ASN A 3 -4.32 14.71 0.98
CA ASN A 3 -3.97 14.66 -0.44
C ASN A 3 -2.62 13.98 -0.60
N LEU A 4 -2.63 12.69 -0.90
CA LEU A 4 -1.42 11.88 -1.03
C LEU A 4 -0.56 12.29 -2.22
N LEU A 5 -1.14 12.94 -3.23
CA LEU A 5 -0.37 13.43 -4.38
C LEU A 5 0.63 14.52 -3.99
N ASN A 6 0.37 15.25 -2.89
CA ASN A 6 1.27 16.29 -2.44
C ASN A 6 2.59 15.75 -1.87
N ILE A 7 2.65 14.46 -1.55
CA ILE A 7 3.88 13.83 -1.08
C ILE A 7 4.47 12.86 -2.10
N ALA A 8 3.85 12.74 -3.27
CA ALA A 8 4.35 11.85 -4.32
C ALA A 8 5.64 12.42 -4.93
N SER A 9 6.67 11.59 -5.02
CA SER A 9 7.95 11.95 -5.63
C SER A 9 8.08 11.45 -7.07
N MET A 10 7.13 10.64 -7.54
CA MET A 10 7.10 10.06 -8.89
C MET A 10 5.72 10.27 -9.49
N ASN A 11 5.67 10.69 -10.74
CA ASN A 11 4.41 10.91 -11.46
C ASN A 11 3.93 9.66 -12.20
N GLU A 12 4.82 8.71 -12.43
CA GLU A 12 4.51 7.50 -13.18
C GLU A 12 5.10 6.28 -12.49
N VAL A 13 4.43 5.14 -12.68
CA VAL A 13 4.94 3.86 -12.21
C VAL A 13 6.08 3.42 -13.14
N PRO A 14 7.27 3.12 -12.61
CA PRO A 14 8.37 2.65 -13.45
C PRO A 14 8.10 1.24 -14.00
N ASN A 15 8.75 0.92 -15.12
CA ASN A 15 8.68 -0.41 -15.72
C ASN A 15 9.58 -1.39 -14.94
N PHE A 16 9.07 -1.91 -13.84
CA PHE A 16 9.84 -2.79 -12.96
C PHE A 16 9.59 -4.28 -13.20
N SER A 17 8.62 -4.64 -14.03
CA SER A 17 8.21 -6.03 -14.24
C SER A 17 7.47 -6.17 -15.58
N TYR A 18 6.79 -7.30 -15.77
CA TYR A 18 5.95 -7.53 -16.94
C TYR A 18 4.88 -6.46 -17.08
N ASN A 19 4.53 -6.15 -18.32
CA ASN A 19 3.55 -5.09 -18.61
C ASN A 19 2.21 -5.35 -17.91
N GLU A 20 1.77 -6.59 -17.86
CA GLU A 20 0.50 -6.95 -17.23
C GLU A 20 0.51 -6.60 -15.73
N ILE A 21 1.63 -6.86 -15.06
CA ILE A 21 1.79 -6.53 -13.63
C ILE A 21 1.86 -5.01 -13.45
N VAL A 22 2.63 -4.33 -14.30
CA VAL A 22 2.76 -2.87 -14.23
C VAL A 22 1.39 -2.19 -14.41
N GLN A 23 0.57 -2.68 -15.34
CA GLN A 23 -0.76 -2.12 -15.57
C GLN A 23 -1.67 -2.30 -14.35
N GLU A 24 -1.60 -3.44 -13.65
CA GLU A 24 -2.37 -3.63 -12.40
C GLU A 24 -1.87 -2.71 -11.29
N VAL A 25 -0.55 -2.55 -11.19
CA VAL A 25 0.05 -1.67 -10.17
C VAL A 25 -0.37 -0.21 -10.37
N LYS A 26 -0.53 0.23 -11.62
CA LYS A 26 -1.01 1.58 -11.92
C LYS A 26 -2.42 1.86 -11.39
N ARG A 27 -3.18 0.82 -11.07
CA ARG A 27 -4.54 0.94 -10.52
C ARG A 27 -4.55 1.02 -8.99
N MET A 28 -3.42 0.84 -8.35
CA MET A 28 -3.30 0.92 -6.90
C MET A 28 -3.30 2.38 -6.44
N ASP A 29 -3.86 2.62 -5.25
CA ASP A 29 -4.05 3.98 -4.76
C ASP A 29 -2.74 4.70 -4.45
N VAL A 30 -1.84 4.04 -3.72
CA VAL A 30 -0.52 4.59 -3.37
C VAL A 30 0.51 3.48 -3.35
N ILE A 31 1.68 3.77 -3.90
CA ILE A 31 2.80 2.83 -3.92
C ILE A 31 4.08 3.55 -3.51
N TRP A 32 4.84 2.93 -2.62
CA TRP A 32 6.18 3.38 -2.27
C TRP A 32 7.19 2.41 -2.88
N PHE A 33 8.06 2.95 -3.74
CA PHE A 33 9.13 2.19 -4.35
C PHE A 33 10.41 2.32 -3.54
N ASN A 34 11.28 1.31 -3.63
CA ASN A 34 12.60 1.37 -3.04
C ASN A 34 13.40 2.51 -3.72
N PRO A 35 13.92 3.48 -2.95
CA PRO A 35 14.59 4.64 -3.56
C PRO A 35 16.00 4.35 -4.06
N LYS A 36 16.60 3.22 -3.68
CA LYS A 36 17.98 2.88 -4.03
C LYS A 36 18.06 1.54 -4.73
N GLY A 37 18.95 1.43 -5.71
CA GLY A 37 19.13 0.20 -6.47
C GLY A 37 18.00 -0.03 -7.46
N LEU A 38 17.58 -1.28 -7.59
CA LEU A 38 16.46 -1.64 -8.45
C LEU A 38 15.16 -1.09 -7.86
N CYS A 39 14.35 -0.50 -8.72
CA CYS A 39 13.12 0.18 -8.30
C CYS A 39 11.98 -0.83 -8.16
N PHE A 40 11.88 -1.45 -6.98
CA PHE A 40 10.81 -2.40 -6.67
C PHE A 40 9.76 -1.77 -5.77
N PRO A 41 8.48 -2.17 -5.90
CA PRO A 41 7.44 -1.71 -4.98
C PRO A 41 7.71 -2.24 -3.57
N GLN A 42 7.86 -1.34 -2.62
CA GLN A 42 8.17 -1.66 -1.23
C GLN A 42 6.92 -1.75 -0.38
N LYS A 43 6.02 -0.80 -0.55
CA LYS A 43 4.75 -0.71 0.19
C LYS A 43 3.64 -0.30 -0.74
N VAL A 44 2.48 -0.91 -0.58
CA VAL A 44 1.26 -0.58 -1.32
C VAL A 44 0.17 -0.25 -0.32
N PHE A 45 -0.56 0.82 -0.60
CA PHE A 45 -1.70 1.25 0.20
C PHE A 45 -2.94 1.24 -0.69
N GLU A 46 -3.96 0.47 -0.29
CA GLU A 46 -5.24 0.41 -0.98
C GLU A 46 -6.32 0.96 -0.05
N VAL A 47 -7.03 1.99 -0.48
CA VAL A 47 -8.12 2.59 0.29
C VAL A 47 -9.42 1.85 -0.01
N VAL A 48 -10.06 1.33 1.02
CA VAL A 48 -11.28 0.54 0.90
C VAL A 48 -12.37 1.16 1.76
N ASP A 49 -13.18 2.04 1.17
CA ASP A 49 -14.30 2.66 1.87
C ASP A 49 -15.47 1.72 2.03
N SER A 50 -15.72 0.89 1.02
CA SER A 50 -16.82 -0.06 1.00
C SER A 50 -16.29 -1.47 1.14
N ILE A 51 -16.87 -2.26 2.05
CA ILE A 51 -16.44 -3.64 2.29
C ILE A 51 -16.54 -4.51 1.03
N GLY A 52 -17.45 -4.16 0.13
CA GLY A 52 -17.61 -4.89 -1.14
C GLY A 52 -16.41 -4.77 -2.09
N THR A 53 -15.54 -3.78 -1.89
CA THR A 53 -14.35 -3.59 -2.74
C THR A 53 -13.08 -4.21 -2.17
N LEU A 54 -13.18 -4.84 -1.00
CA LEU A 54 -12.03 -5.40 -0.30
C LEU A 54 -11.34 -6.50 -1.11
N ASN A 55 -12.12 -7.42 -1.70
CA ASN A 55 -11.55 -8.52 -2.48
C ASN A 55 -10.80 -8.03 -3.71
N GLY A 56 -11.28 -6.97 -4.35
CA GLY A 56 -10.58 -6.36 -5.48
C GLY A 56 -9.22 -5.80 -5.08
N ALA A 57 -9.16 -5.14 -3.92
CA ALA A 57 -7.91 -4.63 -3.38
C ALA A 57 -6.91 -5.76 -3.11
N PHE A 58 -7.37 -6.84 -2.49
CA PHE A 58 -6.52 -8.01 -2.25
C PHE A 58 -5.99 -8.60 -3.55
N ASN A 59 -6.83 -8.76 -4.56
CA ASN A 59 -6.42 -9.32 -5.84
C ASN A 59 -5.36 -8.47 -6.53
N ARG A 60 -5.47 -7.14 -6.45
CA ARG A 60 -4.43 -6.26 -7.00
C ARG A 60 -3.11 -6.43 -6.26
N CYS A 61 -3.15 -6.48 -4.93
CA CYS A 61 -1.94 -6.67 -4.12
C CYS A 61 -1.26 -8.00 -4.43
N LEU A 62 -2.02 -9.07 -4.65
CA LEU A 62 -1.47 -10.39 -4.93
C LEU A 62 -0.71 -10.46 -6.27
N GLN A 63 -0.87 -9.48 -7.16
CA GLN A 63 -0.04 -9.38 -8.36
C GLN A 63 1.43 -9.14 -7.98
N LEU A 64 1.68 -8.62 -6.79
CA LEU A 64 3.03 -8.36 -6.28
C LEU A 64 3.49 -9.41 -5.26
N LYS A 65 2.86 -10.56 -5.22
CA LYS A 65 3.16 -11.59 -4.20
C LYS A 65 4.61 -12.09 -4.26
N ASN A 66 5.23 -12.06 -5.43
CA ASN A 66 6.61 -12.52 -5.61
C ASN A 66 7.66 -11.44 -5.30
N PHE A 67 7.24 -10.22 -5.04
CA PHE A 67 8.09 -9.15 -4.53
C PHE A 67 7.99 -9.12 -3.01
N ARG A 68 8.95 -8.47 -2.36
CA ARG A 68 8.92 -8.29 -0.88
C ARG A 68 8.10 -7.07 -0.50
N THR A 69 6.94 -6.92 -1.11
CA THR A 69 6.06 -5.77 -0.90
C THR A 69 5.18 -6.00 0.31
N GLU A 70 5.06 -4.99 1.17
CA GLU A 70 4.07 -4.98 2.26
C GLU A 70 2.79 -4.32 1.74
N PHE A 71 1.64 -4.89 2.11
CA PHE A 71 0.34 -4.42 1.64
C PHE A 71 -0.45 -3.85 2.83
N PHE A 72 -0.92 -2.61 2.66
CA PHE A 72 -1.72 -1.93 3.68
C PHE A 72 -3.12 -1.68 3.14
N ILE A 73 -4.11 -2.20 3.85
CA ILE A 73 -5.52 -1.92 3.55
C ILE A 73 -5.95 -0.77 4.46
N VAL A 74 -6.24 0.37 3.86
CA VAL A 74 -6.66 1.58 4.57
C VAL A 74 -8.17 1.66 4.51
N ALA A 75 -8.84 1.56 5.64
CA ALA A 75 -10.30 1.46 5.68
C ALA A 75 -10.84 1.95 7.03
N PRO A 76 -12.15 2.26 7.12
CA PRO A 76 -12.76 2.54 8.40
C PRO A 76 -12.56 1.40 9.39
N GLU A 77 -12.40 1.73 10.67
CA GLU A 77 -12.14 0.74 11.73
C GLU A 77 -13.19 -0.36 11.76
N GLN A 78 -14.42 -0.06 11.40
CA GLN A 78 -15.52 -1.04 11.38
C GLN A 78 -15.30 -2.20 10.42
N HIS A 79 -14.37 -2.08 9.48
CA HIS A 79 -14.05 -3.14 8.52
C HIS A 79 -12.91 -4.06 8.99
N ARG A 80 -12.31 -3.79 10.15
CA ARG A 80 -11.17 -4.57 10.65
C ARG A 80 -11.53 -6.05 10.86
N ASN A 81 -12.72 -6.32 11.40
CA ASN A 81 -13.15 -7.70 11.62
C ASN A 81 -13.27 -8.48 10.32
N LYS A 82 -13.84 -7.85 9.30
CA LYS A 82 -13.97 -8.50 7.98
C LYS A 82 -12.61 -8.74 7.33
N PHE A 83 -11.71 -7.79 7.49
CA PHE A 83 -10.32 -7.95 7.04
C PHE A 83 -9.69 -9.18 7.71
N ASN A 84 -9.78 -9.27 9.03
CA ASN A 84 -9.18 -10.38 9.78
C ASN A 84 -9.79 -11.73 9.39
N GLN A 85 -11.11 -11.79 9.22
CA GLN A 85 -11.79 -12.99 8.76
C GLN A 85 -11.30 -13.43 7.39
N THR A 86 -11.14 -12.47 6.48
CA THR A 86 -10.69 -12.76 5.11
C THR A 86 -9.26 -13.27 5.10
N MET A 87 -8.38 -12.70 5.93
CA MET A 87 -6.98 -13.13 6.01
C MET A 87 -6.84 -14.57 6.54
N ASN A 88 -7.84 -15.07 7.25
CA ASN A 88 -7.85 -16.45 7.75
C ASN A 88 -8.37 -17.47 6.73
N LEU A 89 -8.85 -17.00 5.58
CA LEU A 89 -9.28 -17.90 4.52
C LEU A 89 -8.08 -18.57 3.85
N GLU A 90 -8.29 -19.77 3.35
CA GLU A 90 -7.23 -20.57 2.73
C GLU A 90 -6.51 -19.84 1.59
N SER A 91 -7.27 -19.06 0.80
CA SER A 91 -6.73 -18.30 -0.33
C SER A 91 -5.65 -17.30 0.07
N TYR A 92 -5.67 -16.82 1.31
CA TYR A 92 -4.75 -15.78 1.78
C TYR A 92 -3.75 -16.29 2.82
N ARG A 93 -3.83 -17.54 3.21
CA ARG A 93 -3.06 -18.09 4.33
C ARG A 93 -1.55 -17.94 4.15
N GLU A 94 -1.05 -18.14 2.94
CA GLU A 94 0.38 -18.05 2.67
C GLU A 94 0.93 -16.62 2.68
N SER A 95 0.08 -15.64 2.39
CA SER A 95 0.50 -14.24 2.24
C SER A 95 -0.10 -13.32 3.29
N ASN A 96 -0.86 -13.83 4.25
CA ASN A 96 -1.58 -12.99 5.20
C ASN A 96 -0.68 -12.12 6.07
N GLU A 97 0.55 -12.55 6.37
CA GLU A 97 1.51 -11.76 7.14
C GLU A 97 1.93 -10.47 6.44
N ARG A 98 1.77 -10.41 5.12
CA ARG A 98 2.14 -9.26 4.32
C ARG A 98 1.04 -8.22 4.22
N PHE A 99 -0.19 -8.57 4.64
CA PHE A 99 -1.34 -7.67 4.65
C PHE A 99 -1.53 -7.09 6.04
N LYS A 100 -1.63 -5.78 6.12
CA LYS A 100 -1.87 -5.07 7.37
C LYS A 100 -3.06 -4.15 7.20
N PHE A 101 -3.89 -4.08 8.23
CA PHE A 101 -5.01 -3.14 8.27
C PHE A 101 -4.57 -1.86 8.97
N ILE A 102 -4.93 -0.72 8.40
CA ILE A 102 -4.66 0.57 9.00
C ILE A 102 -5.91 1.43 8.84
N ASN A 103 -6.39 2.01 9.94
CA ASN A 103 -7.55 2.89 9.87
C ASN A 103 -7.13 4.31 9.45
N TYR A 104 -8.12 5.20 9.26
CA TYR A 104 -7.84 6.55 8.77
C TYR A 104 -7.02 7.38 9.76
N ASP A 105 -7.22 7.22 11.05
CA ASP A 105 -6.42 7.95 12.04
C ASP A 105 -4.96 7.48 12.02
N GLU A 106 -4.75 6.19 11.87
CA GLU A 106 -3.42 5.61 11.78
C GLU A 106 -2.67 6.06 10.52
N ILE A 107 -3.36 6.16 9.38
CA ILE A 107 -2.71 6.59 8.13
C ILE A 107 -2.33 8.08 8.19
N ILE A 108 -3.15 8.90 8.85
CA ILE A 108 -2.82 10.31 9.07
C ILE A 108 -1.56 10.42 9.93
N GLU A 109 -1.48 9.64 10.99
CA GLU A 109 -0.30 9.62 11.87
C GLU A 109 0.95 9.20 11.10
N LEU A 110 0.84 8.17 10.26
CA LEU A 110 1.94 7.71 9.41
C LEU A 110 2.40 8.82 8.46
N TYR A 111 1.47 9.53 7.85
CA TYR A 111 1.78 10.66 6.97
C TYR A 111 2.52 11.77 7.73
N GLU A 112 2.06 12.14 8.89
CA GLU A 112 2.69 13.17 9.71
C GLU A 112 4.12 12.80 10.09
N ASN A 113 4.34 11.54 10.46
CA ASN A 113 5.66 11.03 10.80
C ASN A 113 6.59 11.02 9.59
N ALA A 114 6.12 10.61 8.43
CA ALA A 114 6.89 10.62 7.19
C ALA A 114 7.30 12.04 6.80
N SER A 115 6.38 13.00 6.91
CA SER A 115 6.66 14.40 6.62
C SER A 115 7.70 14.98 7.58
N ARG A 116 7.64 14.60 8.86
CA ARG A 116 8.61 15.04 9.85
C ARG A 116 10.01 14.51 9.55
N VAL A 117 10.11 13.23 9.21
CA VAL A 117 11.39 12.60 8.87
C VAL A 117 12.02 13.29 7.66
N ASN A 118 11.25 13.54 6.61
CA ASN A 118 11.73 14.24 5.42
C ASN A 118 12.26 15.62 5.75
N ARG A 119 11.58 16.38 6.62
CA ARG A 119 12.03 17.70 7.03
C ARG A 119 13.34 17.65 7.81
N ILE A 120 13.48 16.67 8.69
CA ILE A 120 14.70 16.49 9.47
C ILE A 120 15.86 16.12 8.55
N GLU A 121 15.66 15.19 7.64
CA GLU A 121 16.69 14.78 6.68
C GLU A 121 17.14 15.95 5.80
N SER A 122 16.23 16.80 5.36
CA SER A 122 16.54 17.99 4.56
C SER A 122 17.44 18.96 5.29
N LYS A 123 17.33 19.04 6.63
CA LYS A 123 18.16 19.94 7.43
C LYS A 123 19.55 19.38 7.71
N ILE A 124 19.67 18.05 7.77
CA ILE A 124 20.91 17.37 8.12
C ILE A 124 21.75 17.11 6.87
N PHE A 125 21.13 16.75 5.79
CA PHE A 125 21.78 16.37 4.54
C PHE A 125 21.50 17.35 3.40
#